data_60951f654da6f9b6f6aa0465fb8155c6
#
_entry.id   60951f654da6f9b6f6aa0465fb8155c6
#
_cell.length_a   1.000
_cell.length_b   1.000
_cell.length_c   1.000
_cell.angle_alpha   90.00
_cell.angle_beta   90.00
_cell.angle_gamma   90.00
#
_symmetry.space_group_name_H-M   'P 1'
#
loop_
_entity.id
_entity.type
_entity.pdbx_description
1 polymer ?
#
loop_
_entity_poly.entity_id
_entity_poly.type
_entity_poly.pdbx_seq_one_letter_code
_entity_poly.pdbx_strand_id
1 'polypeptide(L)'
;RFDDIDFDKLPDKFMLKVNHGAGWNIAVQDKSKFDKADAKRKIESWLKLNYCYLMGGLDVQYIHIKPRIIAEKFIENDGGDLYDYKIFCFNGEPKIILHIEERYTDKEERMFFLDTDWNQLPFNINVPLELDADLPRPANLEKMLDIARTLSQGYTAVRVDLYSLNDGSIKFGEMTFTTESGISRWHPESANDFMGSLIHLPGVDDAPAEGNA
;
A
#
# COMPACT_ATOMS: atom_id res chain seq x y z
N ARG A 1 3.45 -0.25 25.40
CA ARG A 1 4.73 0.51 25.38
C ARG A 1 5.82 -0.40 24.81
N PHE A 2 6.93 0.16 24.38
CA PHE A 2 8.07 -0.63 23.85
C PHE A 2 8.59 -1.66 24.87
N ASP A 3 8.67 -1.28 26.13
CA ASP A 3 9.18 -2.14 27.20
C ASP A 3 8.21 -3.31 27.57
N ASP A 4 6.99 -3.26 27.08
CA ASP A 4 5.99 -4.33 27.27
C ASP A 4 6.14 -5.46 26.22
N ILE A 5 7.05 -5.29 25.24
CA ILE A 5 7.29 -6.29 24.18
C ILE A 5 8.14 -7.43 24.73
N ASP A 6 7.59 -8.63 24.71
CA ASP A 6 8.33 -9.86 25.05
C ASP A 6 9.13 -10.31 23.81
N PHE A 7 10.34 -9.77 23.69
CA PHE A 7 11.22 -10.07 22.55
C PHE A 7 11.63 -11.55 22.49
N ASP A 8 11.61 -12.27 23.60
CA ASP A 8 12.00 -13.68 23.62
C ASP A 8 10.99 -14.55 22.87
N LYS A 9 9.72 -14.12 22.83
CA LYS A 9 8.66 -14.78 22.07
C LYS A 9 8.62 -14.42 20.58
N LEU A 10 9.37 -13.39 20.15
CA LEU A 10 9.41 -13.04 18.73
C LEU A 10 10.35 -13.98 17.96
N PRO A 11 10.04 -14.29 16.70
CA PRO A 11 10.94 -15.06 15.84
C PRO A 11 12.25 -14.29 15.57
N ASP A 12 13.23 -14.95 14.93
CA ASP A 12 14.51 -14.31 14.61
C ASP A 12 14.35 -13.17 13.60
N LYS A 13 13.34 -13.25 12.73
CA LYS A 13 13.00 -12.22 11.76
C LYS A 13 11.59 -11.69 12.03
N PHE A 14 11.48 -10.39 12.24
CA PHE A 14 10.20 -9.73 12.51
C PHE A 14 10.19 -8.29 12.04
N MET A 15 9.01 -7.72 11.95
CA MET A 15 8.80 -6.30 11.65
C MET A 15 8.18 -5.63 12.89
N LEU A 16 8.76 -4.53 13.36
CA LEU A 16 8.09 -3.64 14.32
C LEU A 16 7.48 -2.47 13.57
N LYS A 17 6.23 -2.17 13.85
CA LYS A 17 5.46 -1.09 13.23
C LYS A 17 4.71 -0.29 14.30
N VAL A 18 4.35 0.94 13.96
CA VAL A 18 3.30 1.68 14.67
C VAL A 18 2.09 1.85 13.74
N ASN A 19 0.88 1.77 14.30
CA ASN A 19 -0.36 1.64 13.52
C ASN A 19 -0.98 2.97 13.04
N HIS A 20 -0.39 4.11 13.38
CA HIS A 20 -1.01 5.44 13.21
C HIS A 20 -0.25 6.35 12.24
N GLY A 21 0.45 5.75 11.29
CA GLY A 21 1.20 6.45 10.25
C GLY A 21 1.76 5.49 9.22
N ALA A 22 2.33 5.99 8.15
CA ALA A 22 2.99 5.22 7.09
C ALA A 22 4.51 5.30 7.21
N GLY A 23 5.22 4.26 6.78
CA GLY A 23 6.68 4.20 6.77
C GLY A 23 7.34 4.06 8.16
N TRP A 24 6.57 4.09 9.24
CA TRP A 24 7.08 3.96 10.62
C TRP A 24 7.25 2.50 11.00
N ASN A 25 8.25 1.85 10.40
CA ASN A 25 8.55 0.44 10.60
C ASN A 25 10.05 0.19 10.76
N ILE A 26 10.40 -0.91 11.40
CA ILE A 26 11.76 -1.40 11.60
C ILE A 26 11.78 -2.87 11.21
N ALA A 27 12.48 -3.19 10.13
CA ALA A 27 12.72 -4.57 9.72
C ALA A 27 13.87 -5.16 10.54
N VAL A 28 13.63 -6.28 11.20
CA VAL A 28 14.63 -7.04 11.94
C VAL A 28 14.83 -8.37 11.22
N GLN A 29 15.92 -8.47 10.49
CA GLN A 29 16.29 -9.67 9.73
C GLN A 29 17.20 -10.63 10.51
N ASP A 30 17.76 -10.18 11.63
CA ASP A 30 18.61 -10.95 12.52
C ASP A 30 18.46 -10.41 13.95
N LYS A 31 17.71 -11.13 14.77
CA LYS A 31 17.43 -10.75 16.15
C LYS A 31 18.70 -10.60 17.00
N SER A 32 19.75 -11.35 16.68
CA SER A 32 21.03 -11.27 17.43
C SER A 32 21.75 -9.94 17.21
N LYS A 33 21.48 -9.25 16.09
CA LYS A 33 22.03 -7.93 15.74
C LYS A 33 21.08 -6.78 16.00
N PHE A 34 19.92 -7.07 16.58
CA PHE A 34 18.88 -6.07 16.78
C PHE A 34 19.27 -5.06 17.86
N ASP A 35 19.41 -3.79 17.45
CA ASP A 35 19.63 -2.66 18.38
C ASP A 35 18.29 -2.24 19.03
N LYS A 36 17.99 -2.83 20.19
CA LYS A 36 16.77 -2.53 20.96
C LYS A 36 16.74 -1.06 21.42
N ALA A 37 17.88 -0.45 21.69
CA ALA A 37 17.93 0.93 22.18
C ALA A 37 17.58 1.93 21.06
N ASP A 38 18.14 1.72 19.86
CA ASP A 38 17.79 2.52 18.69
C ASP A 38 16.32 2.36 18.30
N ALA A 39 15.84 1.11 18.24
CA ALA A 39 14.43 0.80 17.94
C ALA A 39 13.48 1.45 18.96
N LYS A 40 13.80 1.39 20.25
CA LYS A 40 13.01 2.04 21.29
C LYS A 40 12.93 3.54 21.06
N ARG A 41 14.07 4.19 20.83
CA ARG A 41 14.13 5.63 20.58
C ARG A 41 13.25 6.04 19.39
N LYS A 42 13.34 5.32 18.27
CA LYS A 42 12.56 5.58 17.06
C LYS A 42 11.06 5.39 17.33
N ILE A 43 10.66 4.24 17.85
CA ILE A 43 9.25 3.91 18.10
C ILE A 43 8.65 4.88 19.11
N GLU A 44 9.32 5.19 20.22
CA GLU A 44 8.82 6.14 21.21
C GLU A 44 8.70 7.56 20.66
N SER A 45 9.54 7.95 19.69
CA SER A 45 9.38 9.22 18.99
C SER A 45 8.14 9.22 18.10
N TRP A 46 7.92 8.15 17.30
CA TRP A 46 6.77 8.02 16.42
C TRP A 46 5.44 7.98 17.20
N LEU A 47 5.39 7.29 18.34
CA LEU A 47 4.20 7.23 19.19
C LEU A 47 3.70 8.59 19.70
N LYS A 48 4.56 9.62 19.69
CA LYS A 48 4.23 10.99 20.13
C LYS A 48 3.73 11.87 18.98
N LEU A 49 3.92 11.44 17.75
CA LEU A 49 3.57 12.21 16.56
C LEU A 49 2.14 11.94 16.13
N ASN A 50 1.54 12.87 15.40
CA ASN A 50 0.32 12.64 14.66
C ASN A 50 0.64 12.74 13.18
N TYR A 51 0.51 11.62 12.46
CA TYR A 51 0.91 11.49 11.08
C TYR A 51 0.15 12.45 10.15
N CYS A 52 -1.15 12.63 10.39
CA CYS A 52 -1.96 13.56 9.60
C CYS A 52 -1.35 14.97 9.59
N TYR A 53 -0.94 15.50 10.74
CA TYR A 53 -0.35 16.83 10.80
C TYR A 53 1.04 16.92 10.16
N LEU A 54 1.81 15.85 10.21
CA LEU A 54 3.10 15.80 9.51
C LEU A 54 2.93 15.85 7.99
N MET A 55 1.84 15.26 7.47
CA MET A 55 1.51 15.24 6.05
C MET A 55 0.62 16.43 5.63
N GLY A 56 0.69 17.55 6.35
CA GLY A 56 -0.05 18.76 6.01
C GLY A 56 -1.57 18.67 6.18
N GLY A 57 -2.06 17.70 6.95
CA GLY A 57 -3.50 17.52 7.22
C GLY A 57 -4.24 16.73 6.14
N LEU A 58 -3.55 16.12 5.18
CA LEU A 58 -4.18 15.42 4.06
C LEU A 58 -4.62 13.99 4.40
N ASP A 59 -3.93 13.35 5.34
CA ASP A 59 -4.20 11.97 5.77
C ASP A 59 -5.11 11.94 7.00
N VAL A 60 -6.32 12.45 6.85
CA VAL A 60 -7.28 12.65 7.96
C VAL A 60 -7.66 11.36 8.70
N GLN A 61 -7.58 10.22 8.04
CA GLN A 61 -7.86 8.90 8.62
C GLN A 61 -6.95 8.56 9.81
N TYR A 62 -5.76 9.18 9.90
CA TYR A 62 -4.84 8.94 11.02
C TYR A 62 -5.09 9.79 12.27
N ILE A 63 -5.92 10.84 12.20
CA ILE A 63 -6.10 11.83 13.28
C ILE A 63 -6.46 11.17 14.63
N HIS A 64 -7.38 10.20 14.59
CA HIS A 64 -7.96 9.60 15.80
C HIS A 64 -7.47 8.18 16.08
N ILE A 65 -6.48 7.68 15.32
CA ILE A 65 -5.94 6.35 15.57
C ILE A 65 -5.14 6.37 16.87
N LYS A 66 -5.56 5.56 17.83
CA LYS A 66 -4.80 5.39 19.08
C LYS A 66 -3.47 4.70 18.79
N PRO A 67 -2.31 5.34 19.07
CA PRO A 67 -1.00 4.78 18.80
C PRO A 67 -0.78 3.43 19.48
N ARG A 68 -0.32 2.45 18.70
CA ARG A 68 0.03 1.10 19.15
C ARG A 68 1.27 0.60 18.43
N ILE A 69 2.03 -0.25 19.12
CA ILE A 69 3.14 -1.00 18.51
C ILE A 69 2.60 -2.35 18.07
N ILE A 70 2.96 -2.76 16.86
CA ILE A 70 2.64 -4.07 16.28
C ILE A 70 3.97 -4.78 16.00
N ALA A 71 4.09 -6.03 16.40
CA ALA A 71 5.16 -6.92 15.99
C ALA A 71 4.57 -7.99 15.06
N GLU A 72 5.07 -8.06 13.85
CA GLU A 72 4.63 -9.02 12.82
C GLU A 72 5.76 -9.97 12.48
N LYS A 73 5.45 -11.21 12.15
CA LYS A 73 6.42 -12.11 11.54
C LYS A 73 6.88 -11.51 10.21
N PHE A 74 8.18 -11.51 9.96
CA PHE A 74 8.73 -11.07 8.68
C PHE A 74 8.18 -11.95 7.55
N ILE A 75 7.71 -11.33 6.48
CA ILE A 75 7.26 -12.06 5.29
C ILE A 75 8.50 -12.32 4.42
N GLU A 76 8.78 -13.59 4.19
CA GLU A 76 9.86 -14.04 3.31
C GLU A 76 9.26 -14.77 2.12
N ASN A 77 9.86 -14.56 0.97
CA ASN A 77 9.55 -15.31 -0.23
C ASN A 77 10.75 -16.22 -0.58
N ASP A 78 10.54 -17.52 -0.54
CA ASP A 78 11.62 -18.49 -0.77
C ASP A 78 12.15 -18.37 -2.21
N GLY A 79 13.39 -17.89 -2.33
CA GLY A 79 14.14 -17.86 -3.58
C GLY A 79 13.78 -16.75 -4.57
N GLY A 80 13.11 -15.68 -4.14
CA GLY A 80 12.78 -14.57 -5.03
C GLY A 80 12.43 -13.27 -4.29
N ASP A 81 12.19 -12.22 -5.07
CA ASP A 81 11.74 -10.93 -4.56
C ASP A 81 10.32 -11.03 -4.01
N LEU A 82 10.03 -10.22 -3.01
CA LEU A 82 8.68 -10.06 -2.50
C LEU A 82 7.98 -8.98 -3.31
N TYR A 83 7.14 -9.41 -4.24
CA TYR A 83 6.36 -8.49 -5.07
C TYR A 83 5.18 -7.91 -4.30
N ASP A 84 5.03 -6.59 -4.40
CA ASP A 84 3.96 -5.82 -3.80
C ASP A 84 2.92 -5.46 -4.88
N TYR A 85 1.69 -5.96 -4.69
CA TYR A 85 0.56 -5.71 -5.59
C TYR A 85 -0.40 -4.75 -4.92
N LYS A 86 -0.45 -3.52 -5.41
CA LYS A 86 -1.31 -2.47 -4.89
C LYS A 86 -2.52 -2.31 -5.80
N ILE A 87 -3.65 -2.84 -5.36
CA ILE A 87 -4.87 -2.94 -6.16
C ILE A 87 -5.78 -1.76 -5.83
N PHE A 88 -5.93 -0.86 -6.78
CA PHE A 88 -6.85 0.28 -6.67
C PHE A 88 -8.26 -0.20 -7.01
N CYS A 89 -9.15 -0.03 -6.05
CA CYS A 89 -10.56 -0.41 -6.15
C CYS A 89 -11.41 0.85 -6.12
N PHE A 90 -12.39 0.91 -7.01
CA PHE A 90 -13.35 2.00 -7.10
C PHE A 90 -14.76 1.42 -7.03
N ASN A 91 -15.57 1.94 -6.10
CA ASN A 91 -16.94 1.48 -5.86
C ASN A 91 -17.04 -0.06 -5.64
N GLY A 92 -16.09 -0.62 -4.91
CA GLY A 92 -16.03 -2.03 -4.59
C GLY A 92 -15.43 -2.93 -5.69
N GLU A 93 -14.95 -2.35 -6.81
CA GLU A 93 -14.39 -3.11 -7.93
C GLU A 93 -12.92 -2.79 -8.18
N PRO A 94 -12.03 -3.80 -8.24
CA PRO A 94 -10.65 -3.65 -8.68
C PRO A 94 -10.60 -3.10 -10.11
N LYS A 95 -9.77 -2.09 -10.38
CA LYS A 95 -9.64 -1.48 -11.71
C LYS A 95 -8.20 -1.37 -12.16
N ILE A 96 -7.27 -1.09 -11.24
CA ILE A 96 -5.88 -0.83 -11.57
C ILE A 96 -5.01 -1.56 -10.56
N ILE A 97 -3.90 -2.10 -11.03
CA ILE A 97 -2.87 -2.74 -10.22
C ILE A 97 -1.59 -1.95 -10.39
N LEU A 98 -1.00 -1.48 -9.31
CA LEU A 98 0.37 -1.03 -9.28
C LEU A 98 1.24 -2.20 -8.81
N HIS A 99 2.03 -2.74 -9.72
CA HIS A 99 3.02 -3.77 -9.45
C HIS A 99 4.38 -3.12 -9.23
N ILE A 100 5.03 -3.46 -8.13
CA ILE A 100 6.33 -2.91 -7.74
C ILE A 100 7.34 -4.04 -7.64
N GLU A 101 8.44 -3.91 -8.38
CA GLU A 101 9.58 -4.81 -8.35
C GLU A 101 10.79 -4.14 -7.69
N GLU A 102 11.77 -4.94 -7.25
CA GLU A 102 13.06 -4.53 -6.70
C GLU A 102 12.99 -3.65 -5.43
N ARG A 103 11.80 -3.56 -4.80
CA ARG A 103 11.54 -2.64 -3.68
C ARG A 103 12.42 -2.85 -2.45
N TYR A 104 12.93 -4.06 -2.27
CA TYR A 104 13.73 -4.43 -1.09
C TYR A 104 15.13 -4.90 -1.47
N THR A 105 15.59 -4.53 -2.63
CA THR A 105 16.90 -4.87 -3.19
C THR A 105 17.79 -3.62 -3.27
N ASP A 106 19.05 -3.81 -3.67
CA ASP A 106 19.98 -2.70 -3.94
C ASP A 106 19.79 -2.08 -5.34
N LYS A 107 18.80 -2.55 -6.11
CA LYS A 107 18.47 -2.03 -7.43
C LYS A 107 17.43 -0.92 -7.34
N GLU A 108 17.27 -0.18 -8.42
CA GLU A 108 16.25 0.86 -8.55
C GLU A 108 14.86 0.24 -8.60
N GLU A 109 13.94 0.78 -7.80
CA GLU A 109 12.55 0.33 -7.74
C GLU A 109 11.86 0.59 -9.09
N ARG A 110 11.18 -0.42 -9.62
CA ARG A 110 10.42 -0.35 -10.86
C ARG A 110 8.93 -0.43 -10.57
N MET A 111 8.15 0.46 -11.17
CA MET A 111 6.71 0.56 -10.95
C MET A 111 5.95 0.46 -12.27
N PHE A 112 4.94 -0.42 -12.30
CA PHE A 112 4.10 -0.68 -13.46
C PHE A 112 2.63 -0.60 -13.10
N PHE A 113 1.89 0.24 -13.80
CA PHE A 113 0.44 0.28 -13.69
C PHE A 113 -0.18 -0.63 -14.73
N LEU A 114 -1.09 -1.52 -14.30
CA LEU A 114 -1.73 -2.52 -15.13
C LEU A 114 -3.25 -2.48 -14.93
N ASP A 115 -3.99 -2.91 -15.94
CA ASP A 115 -5.40 -3.24 -15.78
C ASP A 115 -5.57 -4.63 -15.12
N THR A 116 -6.81 -5.04 -14.89
CA THR A 116 -7.12 -6.33 -14.29
C THR A 116 -6.85 -7.53 -15.20
N ASP A 117 -6.68 -7.32 -16.51
CA ASP A 117 -6.28 -8.34 -17.48
C ASP A 117 -4.75 -8.45 -17.61
N TRP A 118 -4.00 -7.67 -16.82
CA TRP A 118 -2.54 -7.61 -16.81
C TRP A 118 -1.93 -6.87 -18.02
N ASN A 119 -2.67 -5.97 -18.67
CA ASN A 119 -2.12 -5.09 -19.69
C ASN A 119 -1.56 -3.84 -19.04
N GLN A 120 -0.35 -3.41 -19.46
CA GLN A 120 0.25 -2.18 -18.96
C GLN A 120 -0.55 -0.95 -19.40
N LEU A 121 -0.79 -0.06 -18.44
CA LEU A 121 -1.44 1.21 -18.67
C LEU A 121 -0.38 2.28 -19.02
N PRO A 122 -0.71 3.21 -19.94
CA PRO A 122 0.26 4.16 -20.48
C PRO A 122 0.49 5.37 -19.56
N PHE A 123 0.66 5.13 -18.25
CA PHE A 123 0.94 6.18 -17.27
C PHE A 123 1.75 5.67 -16.07
N ASN A 124 2.35 6.61 -15.34
CA ASN A 124 3.05 6.35 -14.08
C ASN A 124 2.86 7.54 -13.12
N ILE A 125 3.32 7.41 -11.87
CA ILE A 125 3.31 8.47 -10.85
C ILE A 125 4.73 8.86 -10.49
N ASN A 126 4.98 10.18 -10.39
CA ASN A 126 6.25 10.77 -9.93
C ASN A 126 7.50 10.41 -10.74
N VAL A 127 7.43 9.46 -11.65
CA VAL A 127 8.53 9.01 -12.51
C VAL A 127 8.05 8.88 -13.96
N PRO A 128 8.96 8.96 -14.96
CA PRO A 128 8.63 8.71 -16.35
C PRO A 128 8.04 7.32 -16.56
N LEU A 129 7.20 7.19 -17.60
CA LEU A 129 6.63 5.91 -18.01
C LEU A 129 7.74 4.96 -18.47
N GLU A 130 7.78 3.78 -17.87
CA GLU A 130 8.56 2.64 -18.34
C GLU A 130 7.61 1.53 -18.77
N LEU A 131 7.81 0.96 -19.94
CA LEU A 131 7.06 -0.19 -20.44
C LEU A 131 8.00 -1.40 -20.48
N ASP A 132 7.52 -2.52 -19.95
CA ASP A 132 8.22 -3.80 -20.03
C ASP A 132 7.29 -4.85 -20.61
N ALA A 133 7.68 -5.38 -21.79
CA ALA A 133 6.86 -6.34 -22.51
C ALA A 133 6.76 -7.72 -21.82
N ASP A 134 7.68 -8.01 -20.90
CA ASP A 134 7.86 -9.36 -20.33
C ASP A 134 7.45 -9.45 -18.85
N LEU A 135 6.60 -8.53 -18.34
CA LEU A 135 6.09 -8.61 -16.98
C LEU A 135 5.29 -9.91 -16.75
N PRO A 136 5.76 -10.84 -15.92
CA PRO A 136 5.10 -12.11 -15.72
C PRO A 136 3.79 -11.92 -14.95
N ARG A 137 2.67 -12.38 -15.54
CA ARG A 137 1.37 -12.38 -14.88
C ARG A 137 1.37 -13.38 -13.71
N PRO A 138 1.05 -12.98 -12.49
CA PRO A 138 1.02 -13.89 -11.35
C PRO A 138 -0.10 -14.93 -11.50
N ALA A 139 0.22 -16.19 -11.22
CA ALA A 139 -0.74 -17.30 -11.37
C ALA A 139 -1.98 -17.17 -10.46
N ASN A 140 -1.86 -16.42 -9.36
CA ASN A 140 -2.94 -16.21 -8.38
C ASN A 140 -3.61 -14.82 -8.50
N LEU A 141 -3.46 -14.12 -9.64
CA LEU A 141 -4.02 -12.79 -9.86
C LEU A 141 -5.52 -12.74 -9.58
N GLU A 142 -6.30 -13.67 -10.15
CA GLU A 142 -7.76 -13.71 -9.97
C GLU A 142 -8.13 -13.78 -8.48
N LYS A 143 -7.41 -14.58 -7.72
CA LYS A 143 -7.64 -14.69 -6.27
C LYS A 143 -7.30 -13.39 -5.54
N MET A 144 -6.25 -12.67 -5.96
CA MET A 144 -5.92 -11.35 -5.40
C MET A 144 -7.03 -10.33 -5.73
N LEU A 145 -7.56 -10.33 -6.96
CA LEU A 145 -8.66 -9.46 -7.37
C LEU A 145 -9.93 -9.77 -6.57
N ASP A 146 -10.25 -11.03 -6.31
CA ASP A 146 -11.40 -11.41 -5.49
C ASP A 146 -11.26 -10.97 -4.03
N ILE A 147 -10.06 -11.08 -3.46
CA ILE A 147 -9.75 -10.55 -2.12
C ILE A 147 -9.93 -9.04 -2.11
N ALA A 148 -9.36 -8.33 -3.09
CA ALA A 148 -9.47 -6.88 -3.19
C ALA A 148 -10.93 -6.43 -3.36
N ARG A 149 -11.72 -7.11 -4.21
CA ARG A 149 -13.15 -6.86 -4.37
C ARG A 149 -13.91 -7.04 -3.05
N THR A 150 -13.60 -8.10 -2.31
CA THR A 150 -14.24 -8.35 -1.01
C THR A 150 -13.92 -7.26 0.01
N LEU A 151 -12.65 -6.86 0.11
CA LEU A 151 -12.20 -5.87 1.08
C LEU A 151 -12.63 -4.44 0.73
N SER A 152 -12.83 -4.14 -0.55
CA SER A 152 -13.20 -2.79 -1.02
C SER A 152 -14.70 -2.51 -1.00
N GLN A 153 -15.55 -3.48 -0.63
CA GLN A 153 -16.99 -3.27 -0.58
C GLN A 153 -17.38 -2.11 0.35
N GLY A 154 -18.24 -1.22 -0.16
CA GLY A 154 -18.74 -0.07 0.58
C GLY A 154 -17.82 1.17 0.57
N TYR A 155 -16.66 1.09 -0.09
CA TYR A 155 -15.77 2.23 -0.28
C TYR A 155 -15.85 2.77 -1.71
N THR A 156 -15.94 4.09 -1.83
CA THR A 156 -15.90 4.80 -3.12
C THR A 156 -14.54 4.62 -3.80
N ALA A 157 -13.46 4.74 -3.05
CA ALA A 157 -12.11 4.47 -3.52
C ALA A 157 -11.26 3.94 -2.36
N VAL A 158 -10.51 2.88 -2.60
CA VAL A 158 -9.55 2.33 -1.63
C VAL A 158 -8.50 1.50 -2.38
N ARG A 159 -7.27 1.52 -1.91
CA ARG A 159 -6.21 0.64 -2.42
C ARG A 159 -6.03 -0.52 -1.45
N VAL A 160 -5.99 -1.73 -1.96
CA VAL A 160 -5.74 -2.97 -1.21
C VAL A 160 -4.36 -3.49 -1.60
N ASP A 161 -3.43 -3.55 -0.65
CA ASP A 161 -2.07 -3.98 -0.87
C ASP A 161 -1.91 -5.45 -0.44
N LEU A 162 -1.45 -6.27 -1.37
CA LEU A 162 -1.28 -7.72 -1.21
C LEU A 162 0.11 -8.16 -1.64
N TYR A 163 0.62 -9.20 -0.98
CA TYR A 163 1.83 -9.89 -1.40
C TYR A 163 1.49 -11.28 -1.92
N SER A 164 2.09 -11.66 -3.05
CA SER A 164 2.01 -13.01 -3.59
C SER A 164 3.33 -13.74 -3.32
N LEU A 165 3.26 -14.90 -2.67
CA LEU A 165 4.43 -15.70 -2.36
C LEU A 165 4.59 -16.85 -3.37
N ASN A 166 5.82 -17.34 -3.51
CA ASN A 166 6.17 -18.44 -4.44
C ASN A 166 5.41 -19.74 -4.15
N ASP A 167 4.97 -19.95 -2.90
CA ASP A 167 4.13 -21.09 -2.50
C ASP A 167 2.65 -20.92 -2.92
N GLY A 168 2.32 -19.83 -3.62
CA GLY A 168 0.97 -19.47 -4.04
C GLY A 168 0.10 -18.86 -2.95
N SER A 169 0.64 -18.68 -1.74
CA SER A 169 -0.10 -17.98 -0.67
C SER A 169 -0.14 -16.47 -0.91
N ILE A 170 -1.24 -15.85 -0.49
CA ILE A 170 -1.42 -14.40 -0.54
C ILE A 170 -1.39 -13.87 0.90
N LYS A 171 -0.64 -12.80 1.12
CA LYS A 171 -0.61 -12.09 2.40
C LYS A 171 -1.20 -10.70 2.22
N PHE A 172 -2.00 -10.30 3.21
CA PHE A 172 -2.53 -8.95 3.29
C PHE A 172 -1.43 -8.00 3.78
N GLY A 173 -1.28 -6.87 3.10
CA GLY A 173 -0.40 -5.76 3.49
C GLY A 173 -1.18 -4.70 4.25
N GLU A 174 -1.94 -3.89 3.52
CA GLU A 174 -2.73 -2.79 4.09
C GLU A 174 -3.92 -2.40 3.21
N MET A 175 -4.81 -1.59 3.77
CA MET A 175 -5.79 -0.80 3.02
C MET A 175 -5.39 0.67 3.10
N THR A 176 -5.24 1.33 1.94
CA THR A 176 -4.83 2.74 1.85
C THR A 176 -5.97 3.57 1.30
N PHE A 177 -6.42 4.57 2.06
CA PHE A 177 -7.56 5.42 1.70
C PHE A 177 -7.15 6.67 0.92
N THR A 178 -5.96 7.19 1.19
CA THR A 178 -5.38 8.33 0.46
C THR A 178 -3.97 7.96 0.01
N THR A 179 -3.85 7.43 -1.21
CA THR A 179 -2.55 7.07 -1.78
C THR A 179 -1.70 8.32 -1.89
N GLU A 180 -0.48 8.27 -1.29
CA GLU A 180 0.47 9.39 -1.24
C GLU A 180 -0.18 10.72 -0.86
N SER A 181 -1.07 10.67 0.14
CA SER A 181 -1.82 11.85 0.63
C SER A 181 -2.63 12.58 -0.46
N GLY A 182 -2.88 11.93 -1.59
CA GLY A 182 -3.62 12.50 -2.74
C GLY A 182 -2.85 13.54 -3.55
N ILE A 183 -1.52 13.64 -3.40
CA ILE A 183 -0.69 14.66 -4.06
C ILE A 183 0.23 14.11 -5.15
N SER A 184 0.08 12.84 -5.53
CA SER A 184 0.86 12.22 -6.60
C SER A 184 0.69 12.96 -7.92
N ARG A 185 1.78 13.08 -8.68
CA ARG A 185 1.75 13.61 -10.03
C ARG A 185 1.73 12.48 -11.04
N TRP A 186 0.66 12.43 -11.83
CA TRP A 186 0.51 11.44 -12.88
C TRP A 186 1.24 11.90 -14.16
N HIS A 187 1.85 10.95 -14.83
CA HIS A 187 2.54 11.13 -16.12
C HIS A 187 2.02 10.12 -17.15
N PRO A 188 1.43 10.57 -18.27
CA PRO A 188 1.13 11.96 -18.61
C PRO A 188 0.03 12.57 -17.72
N GLU A 189 -0.09 13.89 -17.69
CA GLU A 189 -1.07 14.62 -16.86
C GLU A 189 -2.52 14.20 -17.16
N SER A 190 -2.83 13.79 -18.39
CA SER A 190 -4.14 13.25 -18.78
C SER A 190 -4.57 12.01 -18.00
N ALA A 191 -3.65 11.33 -17.32
CA ALA A 191 -4.00 10.22 -16.44
C ALA A 191 -4.76 10.66 -15.18
N ASN A 192 -4.69 11.94 -14.78
CA ASN A 192 -5.54 12.48 -13.71
C ASN A 192 -7.03 12.37 -14.07
N ASP A 193 -7.40 12.74 -15.30
CA ASP A 193 -8.78 12.66 -15.75
C ASP A 193 -9.25 11.21 -15.83
N PHE A 194 -8.40 10.31 -16.30
CA PHE A 194 -8.69 8.88 -16.32
C PHE A 194 -8.92 8.35 -14.89
N MET A 195 -8.02 8.63 -13.95
CA MET A 195 -8.16 8.18 -12.55
C MET A 195 -9.41 8.78 -11.90
N GLY A 196 -9.68 10.07 -12.16
CA GLY A 196 -10.88 10.76 -11.67
C GLY A 196 -12.17 10.13 -12.22
N SER A 197 -12.19 9.70 -13.48
CA SER A 197 -13.36 9.09 -14.12
C SER A 197 -13.76 7.73 -13.52
N LEU A 198 -12.86 7.08 -12.78
CA LEU A 198 -13.14 5.82 -12.07
C LEU A 198 -13.88 6.02 -10.75
N ILE A 199 -13.90 7.25 -10.23
CA ILE A 199 -14.52 7.59 -8.95
C ILE A 199 -15.98 7.99 -9.23
N HIS A 200 -16.91 7.28 -8.64
CA HIS A 200 -18.32 7.65 -8.63
C HIS A 200 -18.73 8.06 -7.21
N LEU A 201 -19.18 9.29 -7.06
CA LEU A 201 -19.63 9.84 -5.77
C LEU A 201 -21.15 9.72 -5.65
N PRO A 202 -21.67 8.78 -4.83
CA PRO A 202 -23.11 8.62 -4.66
C PRO A 202 -23.79 9.93 -4.21
N GLY A 203 -24.89 10.29 -4.87
CA GLY A 203 -25.65 11.52 -4.58
C GLY A 203 -25.06 12.81 -5.17
N VAL A 204 -23.84 12.76 -5.72
CA VAL A 204 -23.25 13.88 -6.49
C VAL A 204 -23.38 13.59 -7.98
N ASP A 205 -22.84 12.46 -8.42
CA ASP A 205 -22.84 12.07 -9.85
C ASP A 205 -24.23 11.57 -10.31
N ASP A 206 -25.10 11.20 -9.35
CA ASP A 206 -26.49 10.80 -9.62
C ASP A 206 -27.45 12.00 -9.65
N ALA A 207 -26.99 13.21 -9.30
CA ALA A 207 -27.84 14.41 -9.34
C ALA A 207 -28.21 14.72 -10.80
N PRO A 208 -29.51 15.05 -11.11
CA PRO A 208 -29.87 15.48 -12.44
C PRO A 208 -29.05 16.71 -12.81
N ALA A 209 -28.44 16.71 -14.01
CA ALA A 209 -27.73 17.88 -14.51
C ALA A 209 -28.62 19.11 -14.37
N GLU A 210 -28.19 20.11 -13.59
CA GLU A 210 -28.93 21.37 -13.47
C GLU A 210 -29.09 21.92 -14.90
N GLY A 211 -30.34 21.91 -15.37
CA GLY A 211 -30.68 22.41 -16.68
C GLY A 211 -30.30 23.88 -16.74
N ASN A 212 -29.42 24.22 -17.67
CA ASN A 212 -29.18 25.63 -18.04
C ASN A 212 -30.53 26.24 -18.43
N ALA A 213 -31.06 27.03 -17.51
CA ALA A 213 -32.21 27.90 -17.75
C ALA A 213 -31.75 29.22 -18.36
#